data_09cea6a7d5072faf4de4274aad716a89
#
_entry.id   09cea6a7d5072faf4de4274aad716a89
#
_cell.length_a   1.000
_cell.length_b   1.000
_cell.length_c   1.000
_cell.angle_alpha   90.00
_cell.angle_beta   90.00
_cell.angle_gamma   90.00
#
_symmetry.space_group_name_H-M   'P 1'
#
loop_
_entity.id
_entity.type
_entity.pdbx_description
1 polymer ?
#
loop_
_entity_poly.entity_id
_entity_poly.type
_entity_poly.pdbx_seq_one_letter_code
_entity_poly.pdbx_strand_id
1 'polypeptide(L)'
;MRDTLFVNARFILPHRGNEDAEWLLARQGKIVSSGRGAVPAADEILDLGGTTVIPGPVDAHCHLVSYGIMRAREADLRGASSLSEIRRRLEAHLRTGGFGTGDGRWVLGRGFDQELLEEGRWPEQADLDAICKDRPVRITRVCGHAMVANRMALEQAGLPNHHEDGFPPGVVTEERMGAVYDAVPKPSEPEWRAAAEWACRDAAAHGFVGVHSLMAHAHEMRALVRLRAVGPLPVRVVMQPPYAMLDALHASGIQTGFGDAWLRYGAIKLFSDGSLGARTAAMLEAYSDAPGVVGELIYTPEELSARVRRIVERGFQVCIHAIGDRAMEVTVDAMEASEALRSADPSASRFPFRIEHASVVNARLVERMRTLGITAAVQPQFARSDSWSPDRLGPERVAGCYAFRTLHEAGIGLAGSTDCPVESMVALAAICQMVTRPDWSPQEAIPLRQALRIFSEGSYRLLGSPAGTGALEPGQHADFVALAVDPETVAPNEIESIPVVATVVGGRVVYAA
;
A
#
# COMPACT_ATOMS: atom_id res chain seq x y z
N MET A 1 21.39 -7.89 -28.86
CA MET A 1 20.19 -7.61 -28.02
C MET A 1 19.32 -8.83 -28.13
N ARG A 2 18.96 -9.48 -27.03
CA ARG A 2 18.16 -10.70 -27.10
C ARG A 2 16.68 -10.35 -27.15
N ASP A 3 15.97 -10.97 -28.08
CA ASP A 3 14.52 -10.97 -28.19
C ASP A 3 13.99 -12.16 -27.41
N THR A 4 13.07 -11.93 -26.49
CA THR A 4 12.39 -12.99 -25.73
C THR A 4 10.93 -13.08 -26.18
N LEU A 5 10.51 -14.25 -26.62
CA LEU A 5 9.15 -14.55 -27.03
C LEU A 5 8.47 -15.40 -25.96
N PHE A 6 7.38 -14.89 -25.40
CA PHE A 6 6.51 -15.59 -24.46
C PHE A 6 5.37 -16.23 -25.25
N VAL A 7 5.18 -17.54 -25.09
CA VAL A 7 4.23 -18.35 -25.85
C VAL A 7 3.38 -19.24 -24.94
N ASN A 8 2.39 -19.89 -25.53
CA ASN A 8 1.53 -20.87 -24.87
C ASN A 8 0.84 -20.27 -23.63
N ALA A 9 0.21 -19.09 -23.82
CA ALA A 9 -0.59 -18.42 -22.79
C ALA A 9 -1.69 -17.58 -23.45
N ARG A 10 -2.76 -17.32 -22.72
CA ARG A 10 -3.76 -16.32 -23.08
C ARG A 10 -3.36 -14.99 -22.43
N PHE A 11 -3.00 -13.99 -23.23
CA PHE A 11 -2.68 -12.62 -22.77
C PHE A 11 -3.96 -11.78 -22.81
N ILE A 12 -4.53 -11.49 -21.64
CA ILE A 12 -5.67 -10.57 -21.51
C ILE A 12 -5.19 -9.15 -21.80
N LEU A 13 -5.81 -8.50 -22.79
CA LEU A 13 -5.52 -7.14 -23.24
C LEU A 13 -6.74 -6.24 -22.98
N PRO A 14 -6.94 -5.73 -21.75
CA PRO A 14 -8.19 -5.08 -21.35
C PRO A 14 -8.57 -3.85 -22.18
N HIS A 15 -7.60 -3.18 -22.79
CA HIS A 15 -7.78 -2.00 -23.64
C HIS A 15 -8.20 -2.35 -25.07
N ARG A 16 -8.07 -3.61 -25.51
CA ARG A 16 -8.53 -4.13 -26.80
C ARG A 16 -9.89 -4.84 -26.75
N GLY A 17 -10.64 -4.62 -25.66
CA GLY A 17 -11.91 -5.34 -25.46
C GLY A 17 -11.66 -6.84 -25.27
N ASN A 18 -12.13 -7.69 -26.22
CA ASN A 18 -11.96 -9.14 -26.17
C ASN A 18 -10.89 -9.68 -27.15
N GLU A 19 -10.08 -8.82 -27.75
CA GLU A 19 -9.00 -9.20 -28.66
C GLU A 19 -7.72 -9.55 -27.89
N ASP A 20 -7.73 -10.68 -27.19
CA ASP A 20 -6.57 -11.20 -26.45
C ASP A 20 -5.51 -11.79 -27.39
N ALA A 21 -4.26 -11.89 -26.91
CA ALA A 21 -3.16 -12.47 -27.66
C ALA A 21 -2.77 -13.87 -27.12
N GLU A 22 -2.02 -14.65 -27.92
CA GLU A 22 -1.50 -15.97 -27.58
C GLU A 22 0.02 -15.97 -27.41
N TRP A 23 0.68 -14.91 -27.88
CA TRP A 23 2.12 -14.69 -27.72
C TRP A 23 2.45 -13.20 -27.55
N LEU A 24 3.60 -12.93 -26.94
CA LEU A 24 4.15 -11.60 -26.74
C LEU A 24 5.65 -11.63 -26.97
N LEU A 25 6.15 -10.74 -27.84
CA LEU A 25 7.57 -10.54 -28.11
C LEU A 25 8.08 -9.32 -27.34
N ALA A 26 9.15 -9.52 -26.55
CA ALA A 26 9.82 -8.45 -25.83
C ALA A 26 11.28 -8.29 -26.29
N ARG A 27 11.75 -7.03 -26.33
CA ARG A 27 13.14 -6.66 -26.60
C ARG A 27 13.58 -5.60 -25.61
N GLN A 28 14.71 -5.82 -24.93
CA GLN A 28 15.23 -4.90 -23.92
C GLN A 28 14.20 -4.50 -22.83
N GLY A 29 13.37 -5.45 -22.43
CA GLY A 29 12.35 -5.23 -21.42
C GLY A 29 11.12 -4.46 -21.87
N LYS A 30 11.01 -4.21 -23.19
CA LYS A 30 9.83 -3.56 -23.79
C LYS A 30 9.14 -4.49 -24.76
N ILE A 31 7.83 -4.37 -24.84
CA ILE A 31 7.00 -5.10 -25.79
C ILE A 31 7.28 -4.57 -27.20
N VAL A 32 7.55 -5.47 -28.13
CA VAL A 32 7.70 -5.19 -29.55
C VAL A 32 6.39 -5.44 -30.29
N SER A 33 5.78 -6.58 -30.01
CA SER A 33 4.51 -7.00 -30.61
C SER A 33 3.84 -8.09 -29.77
N SER A 34 2.55 -8.26 -29.97
CA SER A 34 1.75 -9.36 -29.45
C SER A 34 0.75 -9.80 -30.52
N GLY A 35 0.31 -11.06 -30.50
CA GLY A 35 -0.62 -11.55 -31.52
C GLY A 35 -1.10 -12.96 -31.28
N ARG A 36 -1.76 -13.53 -32.32
CA ARG A 36 -2.28 -14.90 -32.36
C ARG A 36 -1.69 -15.66 -33.55
N GLY A 37 -1.73 -16.97 -33.46
CA GLY A 37 -1.30 -17.88 -34.54
C GLY A 37 0.21 -17.85 -34.77
N ALA A 38 0.69 -17.52 -35.98
CA ALA A 38 2.10 -17.59 -36.31
C ALA A 38 2.98 -16.74 -35.41
N VAL A 39 3.99 -17.35 -34.78
CA VAL A 39 4.90 -16.70 -33.85
C VAL A 39 6.10 -16.12 -34.61
N PRO A 40 6.61 -14.93 -34.25
CA PRO A 40 7.83 -14.36 -34.83
C PRO A 40 9.07 -15.13 -34.34
N ALA A 41 10.17 -15.02 -35.09
CA ALA A 41 11.46 -15.53 -34.65
C ALA A 41 11.98 -14.71 -33.46
N ALA A 42 12.61 -15.36 -32.49
CA ALA A 42 13.21 -14.76 -31.32
C ALA A 42 14.49 -15.50 -30.92
N ASP A 43 15.34 -14.83 -30.12
CA ASP A 43 16.58 -15.43 -29.59
C ASP A 43 16.30 -16.43 -28.46
N GLU A 44 15.22 -16.20 -27.71
CA GLU A 44 14.79 -17.01 -26.58
C GLU A 44 13.27 -17.19 -26.62
N ILE A 45 12.80 -18.40 -26.36
CA ILE A 45 11.37 -18.72 -26.27
C ILE A 45 11.08 -19.22 -24.86
N LEU A 46 10.15 -18.58 -24.19
CA LEU A 46 9.64 -18.96 -22.86
C LEU A 46 8.20 -19.46 -22.99
N ASP A 47 8.02 -20.75 -22.73
CA ASP A 47 6.70 -21.38 -22.67
C ASP A 47 6.06 -21.11 -21.30
N LEU A 48 4.88 -20.51 -21.31
CA LEU A 48 4.12 -20.18 -20.10
C LEU A 48 3.11 -21.29 -19.70
N GLY A 49 3.17 -22.46 -20.33
CA GLY A 49 2.47 -23.66 -19.86
C GLY A 49 0.94 -23.62 -19.93
N GLY A 50 0.35 -22.84 -20.84
CA GLY A 50 -1.11 -22.72 -20.97
C GLY A 50 -1.75 -21.78 -19.92
N THR A 51 -0.97 -20.94 -19.27
CA THR A 51 -1.45 -19.99 -18.27
C THR A 51 -2.24 -18.83 -18.86
N THR A 52 -2.95 -18.09 -18.02
CA THR A 52 -3.54 -16.81 -18.40
C THR A 52 -2.68 -15.67 -17.86
N VAL A 53 -2.34 -14.74 -18.74
CA VAL A 53 -1.49 -13.59 -18.44
C VAL A 53 -2.35 -12.33 -18.33
N ILE A 54 -2.16 -11.59 -17.24
CA ILE A 54 -2.75 -10.26 -17.01
C ILE A 54 -1.68 -9.18 -17.08
N PRO A 55 -2.02 -7.92 -17.48
CA PRO A 55 -1.13 -6.78 -17.33
C PRO A 55 -0.63 -6.68 -15.90
N GLY A 56 0.66 -6.37 -15.72
CA GLY A 56 1.28 -6.40 -14.40
C GLY A 56 0.64 -5.42 -13.42
N PRO A 57 0.05 -5.90 -12.31
CA PRO A 57 -0.47 -5.05 -11.25
C PRO A 57 0.65 -4.25 -10.57
N VAL A 58 0.35 -2.99 -10.26
CA VAL A 58 1.21 -2.10 -9.47
C VAL A 58 0.45 -1.67 -8.24
N ASP A 59 1.02 -1.91 -7.06
CA ASP A 59 0.48 -1.39 -5.81
C ASP A 59 0.74 0.12 -5.72
N ALA A 60 -0.30 0.93 -5.85
CA ALA A 60 -0.15 2.37 -5.88
C ALA A 60 0.11 2.98 -4.50
N HIS A 61 -0.05 2.25 -3.40
CA HIS A 61 0.13 2.74 -2.03
C HIS A 61 0.45 1.58 -1.09
N CYS A 62 1.70 1.47 -0.67
CA CYS A 62 2.12 0.55 0.37
C CYS A 62 3.30 1.10 1.17
N HIS A 63 3.63 0.48 2.28
CA HIS A 63 4.78 0.77 3.11
C HIS A 63 5.82 -0.36 2.98
N LEU A 64 6.33 -0.58 1.77
CA LEU A 64 7.10 -1.76 1.36
C LEU A 64 8.24 -2.13 2.31
N VAL A 65 9.15 -1.19 2.59
CA VAL A 65 10.36 -1.49 3.38
C VAL A 65 10.01 -1.64 4.86
N SER A 66 9.10 -0.82 5.36
CA SER A 66 8.54 -0.97 6.72
C SER A 66 7.85 -2.32 6.90
N TYR A 67 7.11 -2.80 5.89
CA TYR A 67 6.55 -4.15 5.86
C TYR A 67 7.64 -5.22 5.96
N GLY A 68 8.72 -5.11 5.19
CA GLY A 68 9.85 -6.03 5.26
C GLY A 68 10.50 -6.05 6.65
N ILE A 69 10.71 -4.89 7.28
CA ILE A 69 11.21 -4.79 8.65
C ILE A 69 10.25 -5.44 9.65
N MET A 70 8.95 -5.15 9.52
CA MET A 70 7.93 -5.75 10.37
C MET A 70 7.97 -7.29 10.27
N ARG A 71 7.95 -7.82 9.06
CA ARG A 71 8.00 -9.28 8.82
C ARG A 71 9.30 -9.93 9.30
N ALA A 72 10.40 -9.19 9.24
CA ALA A 72 11.69 -9.66 9.71
C ALA A 72 11.80 -9.72 11.23
N ARG A 73 11.19 -8.77 11.93
CA ARG A 73 11.44 -8.53 13.36
C ARG A 73 10.27 -8.87 14.25
N GLU A 74 9.04 -8.96 13.73
CA GLU A 74 7.82 -9.16 14.53
C GLU A 74 7.12 -10.47 14.16
N ALA A 75 6.71 -11.24 15.16
CA ALA A 75 5.83 -12.39 14.96
C ALA A 75 4.44 -11.91 14.50
N ASP A 76 3.88 -12.56 13.49
CA ASP A 76 2.52 -12.30 13.03
C ASP A 76 1.52 -12.96 13.98
N LEU A 77 0.78 -12.13 14.71
CA LEU A 77 -0.22 -12.54 15.69
C LEU A 77 -1.66 -12.39 15.18
N ARG A 78 -1.85 -11.99 13.92
CA ARG A 78 -3.20 -11.83 13.35
C ARG A 78 -3.96 -13.13 13.37
N GLY A 79 -5.23 -13.08 13.83
CA GLY A 79 -6.10 -14.24 13.96
C GLY A 79 -5.66 -15.25 15.04
N ALA A 80 -4.76 -14.88 15.96
CA ALA A 80 -4.49 -15.70 17.13
C ALA A 80 -5.74 -15.77 18.01
N SER A 81 -6.17 -16.98 18.35
CA SER A 81 -7.40 -17.26 19.11
C SER A 81 -7.18 -17.46 20.60
N SER A 82 -5.94 -17.50 21.08
CA SER A 82 -5.63 -17.67 22.51
C SER A 82 -4.26 -17.11 22.89
N LEU A 83 -4.04 -16.85 24.19
CA LEU A 83 -2.72 -16.48 24.73
C LEU A 83 -1.68 -17.58 24.50
N SER A 84 -2.10 -18.84 24.52
CA SER A 84 -1.21 -19.98 24.21
C SER A 84 -0.76 -19.96 22.76
N GLU A 85 -1.60 -19.56 21.84
CA GLU A 85 -1.24 -19.40 20.42
C GLU A 85 -0.32 -18.19 20.21
N ILE A 86 -0.58 -17.05 20.84
CA ILE A 86 0.33 -15.91 20.85
C ILE A 86 1.72 -16.34 21.29
N ARG A 87 1.81 -17.04 22.43
CA ARG A 87 3.07 -17.59 22.94
C ARG A 87 3.77 -18.48 21.91
N ARG A 88 3.07 -19.46 21.33
CA ARG A 88 3.61 -20.39 20.34
C ARG A 88 4.18 -19.66 19.12
N ARG A 89 3.48 -18.62 18.63
CA ARG A 89 3.91 -17.83 17.47
C ARG A 89 5.16 -16.99 17.80
N LEU A 90 5.21 -16.35 18.97
CA LEU A 90 6.40 -15.63 19.44
C LEU A 90 7.61 -16.55 19.60
N GLU A 91 7.44 -17.73 20.23
CA GLU A 91 8.50 -18.73 20.38
C GLU A 91 8.97 -19.30 19.03
N ALA A 92 8.05 -19.51 18.08
CA ALA A 92 8.40 -19.95 16.73
C ALA A 92 9.24 -18.89 16.00
N HIS A 93 8.85 -17.62 16.08
CA HIS A 93 9.59 -16.51 15.51
C HIS A 93 11.02 -16.41 16.07
N LEU A 94 11.17 -16.57 17.39
CA LEU A 94 12.48 -16.62 18.04
C LEU A 94 13.38 -17.78 17.56
N ARG A 95 12.79 -18.95 17.31
CA ARG A 95 13.55 -20.14 16.83
C ARG A 95 14.00 -20.00 15.39
N THR A 96 13.22 -19.39 14.53
CA THR A 96 13.56 -19.20 13.12
C THR A 96 14.59 -18.10 12.91
N GLY A 97 15.01 -17.44 13.99
CA GLY A 97 16.00 -16.38 13.94
C GLY A 97 15.56 -15.21 13.10
N GLY A 98 14.29 -14.85 13.10
CA GLY A 98 13.68 -13.83 12.25
C GLY A 98 14.70 -13.00 11.44
N PHE A 99 14.44 -12.64 10.26
CA PHE A 99 15.39 -11.95 9.40
C PHE A 99 15.96 -10.71 10.12
N GLY A 100 17.17 -10.83 10.74
CA GLY A 100 17.82 -9.72 11.42
C GLY A 100 17.12 -9.25 12.71
N THR A 101 16.95 -10.11 13.67
CA THR A 101 16.47 -9.70 15.01
C THR A 101 17.52 -8.91 15.79
N GLY A 102 18.31 -8.05 15.13
CA GLY A 102 19.33 -7.25 15.81
C GLY A 102 20.13 -8.10 16.82
N ASP A 103 20.66 -7.57 17.85
CA ASP A 103 21.37 -8.33 18.90
C ASP A 103 20.45 -9.30 19.71
N GLY A 104 19.26 -9.65 19.20
CA GLY A 104 18.35 -10.64 19.78
C GLY A 104 17.75 -10.26 21.13
N ARG A 105 17.80 -8.98 21.51
CA ARG A 105 17.39 -8.54 22.84
C ARG A 105 15.88 -8.42 23.00
N TRP A 106 15.15 -7.99 21.96
CA TRP A 106 13.71 -7.78 22.03
C TRP A 106 12.92 -8.91 21.36
N VAL A 107 11.79 -9.25 21.94
CA VAL A 107 10.76 -10.12 21.36
C VAL A 107 9.59 -9.27 20.94
N LEU A 108 9.30 -9.26 19.65
CA LEU A 108 8.31 -8.37 19.07
C LEU A 108 7.19 -9.19 18.41
N GLY A 109 5.95 -8.75 18.59
CA GLY A 109 4.79 -9.31 17.90
C GLY A 109 3.81 -8.22 17.50
N ARG A 110 2.98 -8.50 16.46
CA ARG A 110 1.98 -7.55 15.98
C ARG A 110 0.74 -8.27 15.47
N GLY A 111 -0.40 -7.64 15.68
CA GLY A 111 -1.66 -8.05 15.08
C GLY A 111 -2.57 -8.86 16.00
N PHE A 112 -2.30 -8.95 17.31
CA PHE A 112 -3.26 -9.57 18.22
C PHE A 112 -4.55 -8.74 18.30
N ASP A 113 -5.67 -9.42 18.52
CA ASP A 113 -6.94 -8.82 18.84
C ASP A 113 -7.55 -9.55 20.04
N GLN A 114 -7.76 -8.82 21.15
CA GLN A 114 -8.30 -9.39 22.38
C GLN A 114 -9.74 -9.90 22.23
N GLU A 115 -10.48 -9.38 21.25
CA GLU A 115 -11.85 -9.84 20.95
C GLU A 115 -11.89 -11.25 20.36
N LEU A 116 -10.76 -11.72 19.81
CA LEU A 116 -10.64 -13.06 19.24
C LEU A 116 -10.08 -14.08 20.23
N LEU A 117 -9.61 -13.64 21.41
CA LEU A 117 -8.99 -14.52 22.39
C LEU A 117 -10.05 -15.28 23.19
N GLU A 118 -9.90 -16.60 23.30
CA GLU A 118 -10.75 -17.49 24.10
C GLU A 118 -10.82 -17.07 25.57
N GLU A 119 -9.75 -16.43 26.09
CA GLU A 119 -9.68 -15.91 27.45
C GLU A 119 -10.60 -14.71 27.69
N GLY A 120 -11.14 -14.06 26.65
CA GLY A 120 -12.06 -12.93 26.73
C GLY A 120 -11.48 -11.70 27.44
N ARG A 121 -10.17 -11.54 27.42
CA ARG A 121 -9.46 -10.45 28.09
C ARG A 121 -8.25 -9.98 27.30
N TRP A 122 -7.75 -8.80 27.65
CA TRP A 122 -6.45 -8.34 27.18
C TRP A 122 -5.31 -9.26 27.67
N PRO A 123 -4.26 -9.47 26.86
CA PRO A 123 -2.97 -9.93 27.36
C PRO A 123 -2.44 -8.93 28.40
N GLU A 124 -1.72 -9.43 29.40
CA GLU A 124 -1.17 -8.63 30.49
C GLU A 124 0.36 -8.74 30.52
N GLN A 125 1.01 -7.83 31.24
CA GLN A 125 2.44 -7.89 31.51
C GLN A 125 2.88 -9.27 31.97
N ALA A 126 2.12 -9.90 32.90
CA ALA A 126 2.43 -11.22 33.44
C ALA A 126 2.39 -12.34 32.40
N ASP A 127 1.47 -12.26 31.41
CA ASP A 127 1.42 -13.22 30.31
C ASP A 127 2.70 -13.16 29.49
N LEU A 128 3.20 -11.94 29.20
CA LEU A 128 4.42 -11.74 28.43
C LEU A 128 5.69 -12.10 29.24
N ASP A 129 5.71 -11.81 30.53
CA ASP A 129 6.79 -12.24 31.43
C ASP A 129 6.86 -13.79 31.53
N ALA A 130 5.72 -14.49 31.40
CA ALA A 130 5.68 -15.95 31.36
C ALA A 130 6.24 -16.52 30.03
N ILE A 131 6.18 -15.76 28.93
CA ILE A 131 6.75 -16.16 27.64
C ILE A 131 8.27 -15.99 27.64
N CYS A 132 8.75 -14.86 28.14
CA CYS A 132 10.19 -14.54 28.15
C CYS A 132 10.52 -13.64 29.34
N LYS A 133 11.27 -14.18 30.31
CA LYS A 133 11.63 -13.46 31.54
C LYS A 133 12.92 -12.65 31.44
N ASP A 134 13.77 -13.00 30.49
CA ASP A 134 15.14 -12.50 30.34
C ASP A 134 15.29 -11.51 29.17
N ARG A 135 14.20 -11.18 28.51
CA ARG A 135 14.18 -10.21 27.40
C ARG A 135 12.98 -9.28 27.46
N PRO A 136 13.10 -8.05 26.95
CA PRO A 136 11.95 -7.20 26.75
C PRO A 136 11.05 -7.77 25.66
N VAL A 137 9.75 -7.85 25.95
CA VAL A 137 8.70 -8.34 25.05
C VAL A 137 7.66 -7.26 24.86
N ARG A 138 7.28 -6.99 23.62
CA ARG A 138 6.07 -6.22 23.30
C ARG A 138 5.25 -6.89 22.22
N ILE A 139 3.94 -6.78 22.33
CA ILE A 139 3.01 -7.16 21.27
C ILE A 139 2.09 -5.97 20.97
N THR A 140 1.94 -5.63 19.69
CA THR A 140 1.08 -4.52 19.25
C THR A 140 -0.26 -5.07 18.78
N ARG A 141 -1.33 -4.42 19.18
CA ARG A 141 -2.69 -4.73 18.75
C ARG A 141 -2.84 -4.51 17.23
N VAL A 142 -3.80 -5.19 16.63
CA VAL A 142 -4.10 -5.10 15.18
C VAL A 142 -4.33 -3.66 14.71
N CYS A 143 -4.99 -2.82 15.50
CA CYS A 143 -5.23 -1.40 15.16
C CYS A 143 -3.97 -0.52 15.18
N GLY A 144 -2.89 -0.95 15.84
CA GLY A 144 -1.66 -0.14 15.97
C GLY A 144 -1.70 0.96 17.05
N HIS A 145 -2.83 1.19 17.75
CA HIS A 145 -3.01 2.25 18.75
C HIS A 145 -2.87 1.77 20.20
N ALA A 146 -2.57 0.49 20.40
CA ALA A 146 -2.31 -0.09 21.71
C ALA A 146 -1.29 -1.22 21.59
N MET A 147 -0.53 -1.42 22.64
CA MET A 147 0.39 -2.55 22.78
C MET A 147 0.37 -3.08 24.21
N VAL A 148 0.88 -4.29 24.38
CA VAL A 148 1.20 -4.85 25.70
C VAL A 148 2.69 -5.06 25.77
N ALA A 149 3.29 -4.65 26.88
CA ALA A 149 4.73 -4.76 27.13
C ALA A 149 4.99 -5.49 28.44
N ASN A 150 6.02 -6.34 28.47
CA ASN A 150 6.43 -6.96 29.71
C ASN A 150 7.23 -5.98 30.59
N ARG A 151 7.52 -6.38 31.82
CA ARG A 151 8.23 -5.55 32.80
C ARG A 151 9.55 -5.01 32.26
N MET A 152 10.37 -5.83 31.61
CA MET A 152 11.66 -5.42 31.07
C MET A 152 11.51 -4.37 29.93
N ALA A 153 10.51 -4.54 29.08
CA ALA A 153 10.23 -3.59 28.00
C ALA A 153 9.81 -2.22 28.56
N LEU A 154 8.94 -2.21 29.58
CA LEU A 154 8.54 -0.97 30.25
C LEU A 154 9.70 -0.29 30.98
N GLU A 155 10.55 -1.05 31.68
CA GLU A 155 11.75 -0.52 32.34
C GLU A 155 12.69 0.13 31.32
N GLN A 156 12.96 -0.51 30.18
CA GLN A 156 13.80 0.04 29.11
C GLN A 156 13.19 1.27 28.41
N ALA A 157 11.86 1.33 28.36
CA ALA A 157 11.14 2.49 27.84
C ALA A 157 11.04 3.67 28.82
N GLY A 158 11.59 3.55 30.05
CA GLY A 158 11.44 4.55 31.09
C GLY A 158 10.03 4.67 31.67
N LEU A 159 9.24 3.62 31.55
CA LEU A 159 7.85 3.52 32.02
C LEU A 159 7.69 2.43 33.13
N PRO A 160 8.56 2.39 34.16
CA PRO A 160 8.45 1.38 35.19
C PRO A 160 7.12 1.54 35.94
N ASN A 161 6.44 0.42 36.22
CA ASN A 161 5.14 0.41 36.88
C ASN A 161 4.02 1.19 36.14
N HIS A 162 4.13 1.34 34.83
CA HIS A 162 3.11 2.01 34.03
C HIS A 162 1.77 1.29 34.17
N HIS A 163 0.73 2.07 34.40
CA HIS A 163 -0.67 1.66 34.43
C HIS A 163 -1.49 2.66 33.62
N GLU A 164 -2.28 2.17 32.72
CA GLU A 164 -3.21 2.96 31.90
C GLU A 164 -4.62 2.78 32.46
N ASP A 165 -5.32 3.89 32.77
CA ASP A 165 -6.67 3.82 33.31
C ASP A 165 -7.62 3.07 32.37
N GLY A 166 -8.36 2.10 32.94
CA GLY A 166 -9.26 1.25 32.16
C GLY A 166 -8.62 0.06 31.45
N PHE A 167 -7.30 -0.13 31.60
CA PHE A 167 -6.56 -1.25 30.99
C PHE A 167 -5.81 -2.10 32.03
N PRO A 168 -5.54 -3.37 31.74
CA PRO A 168 -4.73 -4.20 32.63
C PRO A 168 -3.24 -3.79 32.62
N PRO A 169 -2.44 -4.26 33.59
CA PRO A 169 -1.02 -3.98 33.67
C PRO A 169 -0.26 -4.36 32.39
N GLY A 170 0.61 -3.47 31.95
CA GLY A 170 1.44 -3.67 30.76
C GLY A 170 0.85 -3.13 29.45
N VAL A 171 -0.42 -2.73 29.45
CA VAL A 171 -1.00 -2.04 28.30
C VAL A 171 -0.49 -0.61 28.21
N VAL A 172 -0.11 -0.19 27.01
CA VAL A 172 0.38 1.16 26.68
C VAL A 172 -0.36 1.64 25.44
N THR A 173 -0.92 2.84 25.48
CA THR A 173 -1.73 3.41 24.40
C THR A 173 -1.16 4.71 23.85
N GLU A 174 -1.54 5.06 22.62
CA GLU A 174 -1.32 6.34 21.94
C GLU A 174 0.11 6.90 22.09
N GLU A 175 0.24 8.14 22.57
CA GLU A 175 1.54 8.84 22.66
C GLU A 175 2.59 8.09 23.47
N ARG A 176 2.19 7.36 24.50
CA ARG A 176 3.13 6.61 25.36
C ARG A 176 3.76 5.42 24.64
N MET A 177 3.12 4.89 23.59
CA MET A 177 3.71 3.85 22.76
C MET A 177 5.03 4.30 22.13
N GLY A 178 5.19 5.60 21.87
CA GLY A 178 6.41 6.19 21.34
C GLY A 178 7.63 5.84 22.19
N ALA A 179 7.52 5.91 23.51
CA ALA A 179 8.63 5.57 24.42
C ALA A 179 9.06 4.10 24.29
N VAL A 180 8.09 3.17 24.14
CA VAL A 180 8.39 1.75 23.94
C VAL A 180 9.01 1.51 22.56
N TYR A 181 8.49 2.14 21.50
CA TYR A 181 9.07 2.05 20.15
C TYR A 181 10.50 2.60 20.10
N ASP A 182 10.79 3.68 20.84
CA ASP A 182 12.12 4.28 20.87
C ASP A 182 13.14 3.45 21.67
N ALA A 183 12.68 2.65 22.64
CA ALA A 183 13.51 1.71 23.38
C ALA A 183 13.91 0.49 22.54
N VAL A 184 13.10 0.11 21.52
CA VAL A 184 13.46 -0.98 20.61
C VAL A 184 14.68 -0.58 19.78
N PRO A 185 15.75 -1.40 19.72
CA PRO A 185 16.92 -1.11 18.89
C PRO A 185 16.53 -0.86 17.44
N LYS A 186 16.98 0.26 16.87
CA LYS A 186 16.69 0.57 15.47
C LYS A 186 17.36 -0.46 14.56
N PRO A 187 16.74 -0.79 13.40
CA PRO A 187 17.33 -1.72 12.45
C PRO A 187 18.68 -1.20 11.95
N SER A 188 19.66 -2.09 11.85
CA SER A 188 20.95 -1.81 11.23
C SER A 188 20.81 -1.62 9.71
N GLU A 189 21.81 -1.07 9.06
CA GLU A 189 21.77 -0.88 7.62
C GLU A 189 21.69 -2.18 6.79
N PRO A 190 22.40 -3.27 7.17
CA PRO A 190 22.18 -4.58 6.56
C PRO A 190 20.75 -5.10 6.70
N GLU A 191 20.12 -4.90 7.87
CA GLU A 191 18.71 -5.30 8.09
C GLU A 191 17.74 -4.52 7.19
N TRP A 192 17.90 -3.20 7.08
CA TRP A 192 17.11 -2.38 6.16
C TRP A 192 17.21 -2.87 4.71
N ARG A 193 18.45 -3.17 4.26
CA ARG A 193 18.67 -3.65 2.90
C ARG A 193 18.03 -5.01 2.67
N ALA A 194 18.23 -5.93 3.60
CA ALA A 194 17.70 -7.28 3.51
C ALA A 194 16.16 -7.29 3.56
N ALA A 195 15.56 -6.45 4.42
CA ALA A 195 14.12 -6.27 4.49
C ALA A 195 13.54 -5.68 3.19
N ALA A 196 14.21 -4.70 2.60
CA ALA A 196 13.81 -4.12 1.32
C ALA A 196 13.88 -5.15 0.18
N GLU A 197 14.95 -5.96 0.12
CA GLU A 197 15.09 -7.02 -0.88
C GLU A 197 13.99 -8.09 -0.72
N TRP A 198 13.78 -8.54 0.52
CA TRP A 198 12.75 -9.52 0.83
C TRP A 198 11.36 -9.00 0.43
N ALA A 199 11.00 -7.77 0.81
CA ALA A 199 9.70 -7.19 0.50
C ALA A 199 9.47 -7.03 -1.01
N CYS A 200 10.50 -6.66 -1.78
CA CYS A 200 10.40 -6.62 -3.24
C CYS A 200 10.15 -8.02 -3.85
N ARG A 201 10.79 -9.07 -3.32
CA ARG A 201 10.56 -10.45 -3.76
C ARG A 201 9.18 -10.95 -3.36
N ASP A 202 8.73 -10.62 -2.16
CA ASP A 202 7.39 -10.96 -1.66
C ASP A 202 6.30 -10.31 -2.51
N ALA A 203 6.44 -9.02 -2.84
CA ALA A 203 5.53 -8.33 -3.76
C ALA A 203 5.47 -9.03 -5.13
N ALA A 204 6.62 -9.43 -5.70
CA ALA A 204 6.66 -10.18 -6.95
C ALA A 204 5.98 -11.55 -6.84
N ALA A 205 6.19 -12.27 -5.75
CA ALA A 205 5.55 -13.58 -5.49
C ALA A 205 4.02 -13.47 -5.37
N HIS A 206 3.53 -12.32 -4.93
CA HIS A 206 2.11 -12.03 -4.79
C HIS A 206 1.50 -11.27 -5.99
N GLY A 207 2.21 -11.25 -7.13
CA GLY A 207 1.68 -10.76 -8.41
C GLY A 207 1.76 -9.25 -8.61
N PHE A 208 2.62 -8.54 -7.89
CA PHE A 208 2.93 -7.14 -8.19
C PHE A 208 4.20 -7.02 -9.04
N VAL A 209 4.15 -6.22 -10.10
CA VAL A 209 5.31 -5.85 -10.94
C VAL A 209 5.95 -4.54 -10.50
N GLY A 210 5.26 -3.76 -9.70
CA GLY A 210 5.72 -2.49 -9.19
C GLY A 210 4.95 -2.04 -7.96
N VAL A 211 5.51 -1.08 -7.23
CA VAL A 211 4.90 -0.50 -6.03
C VAL A 211 5.22 0.99 -5.91
N HIS A 212 4.28 1.77 -5.40
CA HIS A 212 4.54 3.11 -4.88
C HIS A 212 4.68 3.00 -3.36
N SER A 213 5.91 3.10 -2.88
CA SER A 213 6.22 2.90 -1.46
C SER A 213 6.33 4.21 -0.73
N LEU A 214 5.44 4.40 0.23
CA LEU A 214 5.53 5.50 1.19
C LEU A 214 6.68 5.23 2.16
N MET A 215 7.48 6.25 2.40
CA MET A 215 8.66 6.18 3.25
C MET A 215 8.40 6.90 4.57
N ALA A 216 8.62 6.23 5.68
CA ALA A 216 8.62 6.86 6.99
C ALA A 216 10.00 7.44 7.33
N HIS A 217 11.07 6.80 6.83
CA HIS A 217 12.45 7.13 7.20
C HIS A 217 13.41 7.15 6.00
N ALA A 218 14.45 7.99 6.09
CA ALA A 218 15.52 8.05 5.09
C ALA A 218 16.28 6.71 4.90
N HIS A 219 16.29 5.85 5.92
CA HIS A 219 16.92 4.52 5.85
C HIS A 219 16.25 3.62 4.81
N GLU A 220 14.93 3.70 4.65
CA GLU A 220 14.17 2.95 3.64
C GLU A 220 14.63 3.31 2.22
N MET A 221 14.69 4.63 1.94
CA MET A 221 15.16 5.11 0.64
C MET A 221 16.60 4.69 0.37
N ARG A 222 17.49 4.81 1.38
CA ARG A 222 18.89 4.39 1.27
C ARG A 222 19.02 2.91 0.97
N ALA A 223 18.19 2.06 1.61
CA ALA A 223 18.18 0.62 1.37
C ALA A 223 17.83 0.31 -0.10
N LEU A 224 16.77 0.91 -0.63
CA LEU A 224 16.35 0.73 -2.03
C LEU A 224 17.39 1.25 -3.02
N VAL A 225 17.98 2.43 -2.77
CA VAL A 225 19.05 2.99 -3.62
C VAL A 225 20.26 2.05 -3.66
N ARG A 226 20.67 1.48 -2.53
CA ARG A 226 21.79 0.52 -2.48
C ARG A 226 21.47 -0.80 -3.16
N LEU A 227 20.26 -1.30 -3.04
CA LEU A 227 19.82 -2.48 -3.80
C LEU A 227 19.86 -2.20 -5.31
N ARG A 228 19.33 -1.05 -5.73
CA ARG A 228 19.34 -0.66 -7.15
C ARG A 228 20.74 -0.49 -7.72
N ALA A 229 21.69 -0.04 -6.92
CA ALA A 229 23.09 0.13 -7.34
C ALA A 229 23.79 -1.19 -7.68
N VAL A 230 23.35 -2.33 -7.13
CA VAL A 230 23.93 -3.65 -7.42
C VAL A 230 23.18 -4.42 -8.51
N GLY A 231 22.00 -3.94 -8.94
CA GLY A 231 21.23 -4.57 -10.01
C GLY A 231 19.78 -4.07 -10.08
N PRO A 232 19.01 -4.58 -11.03
CA PRO A 232 17.60 -4.29 -11.11
C PRO A 232 16.86 -4.89 -9.91
N LEU A 233 15.92 -4.12 -9.36
CA LEU A 233 15.04 -4.60 -8.30
C LEU A 233 14.10 -5.72 -8.83
N PRO A 234 13.59 -6.60 -7.95
CA PRO A 234 12.57 -7.59 -8.35
C PRO A 234 11.29 -6.95 -8.89
N VAL A 235 10.89 -5.80 -8.35
CA VAL A 235 9.74 -4.99 -8.78
C VAL A 235 10.17 -3.55 -9.02
N ARG A 236 9.41 -2.78 -9.79
CA ARG A 236 9.64 -1.34 -9.93
C ARG A 236 9.18 -0.62 -8.67
N VAL A 237 9.98 0.34 -8.20
CA VAL A 237 9.66 1.09 -6.97
C VAL A 237 9.62 2.59 -7.25
N VAL A 238 8.49 3.21 -6.88
CA VAL A 238 8.35 4.66 -6.79
C VAL A 238 8.40 5.03 -5.31
N MET A 239 9.47 5.71 -4.89
CA MET A 239 9.64 6.16 -3.51
C MET A 239 8.83 7.43 -3.26
N GLN A 240 8.04 7.46 -2.21
CA GLN A 240 7.26 8.62 -1.78
C GLN A 240 7.76 9.14 -0.44
N PRO A 241 8.68 10.12 -0.46
CA PRO A 241 9.27 10.67 0.76
C PRO A 241 8.26 11.42 1.63
N PRO A 242 8.44 11.44 2.96
CA PRO A 242 7.65 12.28 3.85
C PRO A 242 8.01 13.76 3.66
N TYR A 243 7.08 14.65 4.01
CA TYR A 243 7.24 16.10 3.91
C TYR A 243 8.51 16.62 4.59
N ALA A 244 8.93 16.02 5.70
CA ALA A 244 10.15 16.42 6.42
C ALA A 244 11.43 16.34 5.57
N MET A 245 11.41 15.58 4.46
CA MET A 245 12.57 15.43 3.57
C MET A 245 12.56 16.40 2.38
N LEU A 246 11.48 17.17 2.19
CA LEU A 246 11.28 18.04 1.03
C LEU A 246 12.48 18.94 0.74
N ASP A 247 12.96 19.70 1.74
CA ASP A 247 14.03 20.66 1.54
C ASP A 247 15.37 20.00 1.23
N ALA A 248 15.68 18.90 1.90
CA ALA A 248 16.92 18.17 1.66
C ALA A 248 16.96 17.56 0.25
N LEU A 249 15.83 17.02 -0.22
CA LEU A 249 15.71 16.48 -1.58
C LEU A 249 15.83 17.60 -2.62
N HIS A 250 15.09 18.69 -2.43
CA HIS A 250 15.16 19.84 -3.33
C HIS A 250 16.56 20.44 -3.40
N ALA A 251 17.23 20.63 -2.26
CA ALA A 251 18.60 21.14 -2.21
C ALA A 251 19.61 20.21 -2.90
N SER A 252 19.30 18.91 -3.00
CA SER A 252 20.09 17.91 -3.73
C SER A 252 19.74 17.82 -5.22
N GLY A 253 18.86 18.69 -5.74
CA GLY A 253 18.41 18.67 -7.15
C GLY A 253 17.46 17.53 -7.49
N ILE A 254 16.85 16.90 -6.49
CA ILE A 254 15.88 15.81 -6.67
C ILE A 254 14.48 16.40 -6.78
N GLN A 255 13.69 15.87 -7.72
CA GLN A 255 12.28 16.19 -7.94
C GLN A 255 11.50 14.90 -8.24
N THR A 256 10.18 15.00 -8.30
CA THR A 256 9.34 13.88 -8.77
C THR A 256 9.78 13.44 -10.16
N GLY A 257 9.93 12.12 -10.33
CA GLY A 257 10.41 11.48 -11.56
C GLY A 257 11.92 11.27 -11.63
N PHE A 258 12.72 11.86 -10.73
CA PHE A 258 14.16 11.62 -10.69
C PHE A 258 14.47 10.15 -10.38
N GLY A 259 15.33 9.55 -11.17
CA GLY A 259 15.69 8.14 -11.10
C GLY A 259 15.58 7.44 -12.46
N ASP A 260 15.27 6.16 -12.44
CA ASP A 260 15.13 5.34 -13.66
C ASP A 260 13.82 4.53 -13.67
N ALA A 261 13.70 3.61 -14.62
CA ALA A 261 12.50 2.77 -14.73
C ALA A 261 12.34 1.74 -13.60
N TRP A 262 13.37 1.52 -12.77
CA TRP A 262 13.36 0.54 -11.67
C TRP A 262 13.19 1.19 -10.29
N LEU A 263 13.78 2.37 -10.12
CA LEU A 263 13.72 3.12 -8.87
C LEU A 263 13.67 4.62 -9.16
N ARG A 264 12.61 5.29 -8.72
CA ARG A 264 12.48 6.74 -8.89
C ARG A 264 11.77 7.39 -7.72
N TYR A 265 11.95 8.70 -7.60
CA TYR A 265 11.23 9.52 -6.64
C TYR A 265 9.84 9.86 -7.18
N GLY A 266 8.84 9.72 -6.34
CA GLY A 266 7.45 10.07 -6.60
C GLY A 266 7.03 11.35 -5.86
N ALA A 267 5.81 11.31 -5.33
CA ALA A 267 5.20 12.42 -4.62
C ALA A 267 5.75 12.59 -3.19
N ILE A 268 5.65 13.80 -2.66
CA ILE A 268 5.83 14.07 -1.23
C ILE A 268 4.53 13.75 -0.49
N LYS A 269 4.63 12.91 0.55
CA LYS A 269 3.49 12.46 1.36
C LYS A 269 3.18 13.44 2.49
N LEU A 270 1.89 13.76 2.60
CA LEU A 270 1.25 14.45 3.73
C LEU A 270 0.10 13.60 4.27
N PHE A 271 -0.34 13.93 5.47
CA PHE A 271 -1.53 13.38 6.12
C PHE A 271 -2.45 14.52 6.49
N SER A 272 -3.76 14.45 6.18
CA SER A 272 -4.73 15.48 6.56
C SER A 272 -5.54 15.08 7.79
N ASP A 273 -5.74 13.77 8.02
CA ASP A 273 -6.52 13.22 9.14
C ASP A 273 -6.05 11.82 9.53
N GLY A 274 -6.81 11.16 10.39
CA GLY A 274 -6.59 9.79 10.83
C GLY A 274 -7.40 8.74 10.06
N SER A 275 -8.04 7.79 10.75
CA SER A 275 -8.75 6.64 10.16
C SER A 275 -10.21 6.54 10.61
N LEU A 276 -11.07 5.92 9.78
CA LEU A 276 -12.45 5.59 10.13
C LEU A 276 -12.47 4.59 11.30
N GLY A 277 -11.57 3.61 11.29
CA GLY A 277 -11.47 2.57 12.31
C GLY A 277 -11.27 3.12 13.72
N ALA A 278 -10.45 4.14 13.88
CA ALA A 278 -10.20 4.81 15.16
C ALA A 278 -11.17 5.98 15.46
N ARG A 279 -12.05 6.35 14.52
CA ARG A 279 -12.87 7.58 14.55
C ARG A 279 -12.04 8.85 14.65
N THR A 280 -10.83 8.82 14.12
CA THR A 280 -9.92 9.98 14.00
C THR A 280 -9.96 10.62 12.62
N ALA A 281 -10.58 9.98 11.63
CA ALA A 281 -10.84 10.60 10.33
C ALA A 281 -11.76 11.81 10.52
N ALA A 282 -11.38 12.97 9.93
CA ALA A 282 -12.08 14.24 10.12
C ALA A 282 -13.35 14.29 9.28
N MET A 283 -14.50 14.29 9.95
CA MET A 283 -15.82 14.28 9.37
C MET A 283 -16.50 15.66 9.47
N LEU A 284 -17.37 15.99 8.50
CA LEU A 284 -18.22 17.18 8.54
C LEU A 284 -19.28 17.09 9.63
N GLU A 285 -19.81 15.89 9.83
CA GLU A 285 -20.80 15.58 10.88
C GLU A 285 -20.27 14.47 11.79
N ALA A 286 -20.79 14.41 13.01
CA ALA A 286 -20.39 13.38 13.96
C ALA A 286 -20.61 11.96 13.42
N TYR A 287 -19.78 11.02 13.86
CA TYR A 287 -19.96 9.60 13.58
C TYR A 287 -21.34 9.15 14.09
N SER A 288 -22.04 8.36 13.29
CA SER A 288 -23.40 7.91 13.64
C SER A 288 -23.43 7.02 14.88
N ASP A 289 -22.38 6.23 15.08
CA ASP A 289 -22.19 5.34 16.23
C ASP A 289 -21.43 6.01 17.41
N ALA A 290 -21.06 7.29 17.29
CA ALA A 290 -20.37 8.06 18.33
C ALA A 290 -20.79 9.54 18.29
N PRO A 291 -21.96 9.89 18.84
CA PRO A 291 -22.47 11.26 18.83
C PRO A 291 -21.48 12.26 19.45
N GLY A 292 -21.22 13.35 18.75
CA GLY A 292 -20.28 14.40 19.17
C GLY A 292 -18.83 14.16 18.76
N VAL A 293 -18.46 12.97 18.28
CA VAL A 293 -17.12 12.68 17.75
C VAL A 293 -17.10 12.97 16.25
N VAL A 294 -16.21 13.87 15.82
CA VAL A 294 -16.03 14.28 14.40
C VAL A 294 -14.64 13.97 13.86
N GLY A 295 -13.77 13.33 14.65
CA GLY A 295 -12.36 13.16 14.30
C GLY A 295 -11.60 14.50 14.28
N GLU A 296 -10.36 14.48 13.80
CA GLU A 296 -9.45 15.63 13.86
C GLU A 296 -8.66 15.81 12.56
N LEU A 297 -8.43 17.08 12.20
CA LEU A 297 -7.46 17.43 11.17
C LEU A 297 -6.06 17.47 11.80
N ILE A 298 -5.07 16.89 11.10
CA ILE A 298 -3.66 16.94 11.52
C ILE A 298 -3.06 18.34 11.37
N TYR A 299 -3.54 19.09 10.37
CA TYR A 299 -3.13 20.47 10.12
C TYR A 299 -4.36 21.37 10.04
N THR A 300 -4.20 22.64 10.41
CA THR A 300 -5.21 23.64 10.04
C THR A 300 -5.28 23.79 8.51
N PRO A 301 -6.39 24.29 7.94
CA PRO A 301 -6.50 24.50 6.50
C PRO A 301 -5.37 25.38 5.93
N GLU A 302 -4.96 26.41 6.66
CA GLU A 302 -3.89 27.34 6.29
C GLU A 302 -2.52 26.63 6.28
N GLU A 303 -2.25 25.82 7.29
CA GLU A 303 -1.03 25.02 7.37
C GLU A 303 -0.93 23.98 6.26
N LEU A 304 -2.02 23.29 5.96
CA LEU A 304 -2.06 22.33 4.86
C LEU A 304 -1.83 23.01 3.52
N SER A 305 -2.53 24.15 3.27
CA SER A 305 -2.36 24.94 2.04
C SER A 305 -0.92 25.44 1.88
N ALA A 306 -0.28 25.92 2.95
CA ALA A 306 1.11 26.34 2.91
C ALA A 306 2.07 25.19 2.56
N ARG A 307 1.83 23.97 3.09
CA ARG A 307 2.63 22.78 2.79
C ARG A 307 2.44 22.32 1.35
N VAL A 308 1.20 22.26 0.86
CA VAL A 308 0.88 21.90 -0.53
C VAL A 308 1.59 22.86 -1.48
N ARG A 309 1.41 24.16 -1.27
CA ARG A 309 2.08 25.20 -2.06
C ARG A 309 3.59 25.00 -2.09
N ARG A 310 4.23 24.78 -0.95
CA ARG A 310 5.68 24.58 -0.85
C ARG A 310 6.15 23.35 -1.62
N ILE A 311 5.40 22.22 -1.58
CA ILE A 311 5.72 21.02 -2.36
C ILE A 311 5.67 21.35 -3.86
N VAL A 312 4.62 22.03 -4.30
CA VAL A 312 4.44 22.44 -5.71
C VAL A 312 5.58 23.36 -6.18
N GLU A 313 5.94 24.40 -5.39
CA GLU A 313 7.05 25.32 -5.66
C GLU A 313 8.39 24.60 -5.79
N ARG A 314 8.59 23.47 -5.11
CA ARG A 314 9.83 22.67 -5.16
C ARG A 314 9.84 21.65 -6.30
N GLY A 315 8.82 21.64 -7.18
CA GLY A 315 8.75 20.74 -8.33
C GLY A 315 8.32 19.31 -8.00
N PHE A 316 7.77 19.07 -6.79
CA PHE A 316 7.29 17.75 -6.42
C PHE A 316 5.78 17.59 -6.62
N GLN A 317 5.37 16.38 -6.93
CA GLN A 317 3.97 15.97 -6.86
C GLN A 317 3.51 15.97 -5.40
N VAL A 318 2.27 16.39 -5.18
CA VAL A 318 1.60 16.32 -3.88
C VAL A 318 0.83 15.03 -3.75
N CYS A 319 0.95 14.35 -2.61
CA CYS A 319 0.25 13.13 -2.24
C CYS A 319 -0.26 13.26 -0.80
N ILE A 320 -1.58 13.29 -0.60
CA ILE A 320 -2.19 13.55 0.71
C ILE A 320 -3.13 12.41 1.11
N HIS A 321 -2.92 11.85 2.29
CA HIS A 321 -3.87 10.99 2.96
C HIS A 321 -5.10 11.81 3.36
N ALA A 322 -6.28 11.41 2.90
CA ALA A 322 -7.55 12.03 3.25
C ALA A 322 -8.66 10.97 3.24
N ILE A 323 -9.22 10.72 4.41
CA ILE A 323 -10.23 9.68 4.65
C ILE A 323 -11.60 10.29 4.90
N GLY A 324 -11.73 11.16 5.91
CA GLY A 324 -13.00 11.82 6.23
C GLY A 324 -13.39 12.88 5.20
N ASP A 325 -14.68 13.12 5.04
CA ASP A 325 -15.21 14.08 4.08
C ASP A 325 -14.77 15.53 4.37
N ARG A 326 -14.59 15.92 5.65
CA ARG A 326 -13.98 17.20 6.03
C ARG A 326 -12.50 17.26 5.64
N ALA A 327 -11.75 16.19 5.86
CA ALA A 327 -10.34 16.11 5.44
C ALA A 327 -10.22 16.20 3.92
N MET A 328 -11.14 15.54 3.19
CA MET A 328 -11.23 15.64 1.73
C MET A 328 -11.50 17.09 1.28
N GLU A 329 -12.43 17.81 1.91
CA GLU A 329 -12.70 19.22 1.55
C GLU A 329 -11.46 20.10 1.75
N VAL A 330 -10.84 20.05 2.92
CA VAL A 330 -9.63 20.84 3.22
C VAL A 330 -8.46 20.48 2.29
N THR A 331 -8.33 19.20 1.93
CA THR A 331 -7.31 18.73 0.98
C THR A 331 -7.55 19.28 -0.42
N VAL A 332 -8.79 19.20 -0.92
CA VAL A 332 -9.15 19.74 -2.25
C VAL A 332 -9.02 21.27 -2.28
N ASP A 333 -9.40 21.98 -1.20
CA ASP A 333 -9.20 23.43 -1.07
C ASP A 333 -7.72 23.83 -1.19
N ALA A 334 -6.82 23.10 -0.50
CA ALA A 334 -5.38 23.35 -0.55
C ALA A 334 -4.79 23.10 -1.95
N MET A 335 -5.27 22.07 -2.65
CA MET A 335 -4.86 21.76 -4.02
C MET A 335 -5.37 22.82 -5.01
N GLU A 336 -6.63 23.24 -4.90
CA GLU A 336 -7.23 24.27 -5.73
C GLU A 336 -6.51 25.62 -5.58
N ALA A 337 -6.19 26.01 -4.35
CA ALA A 337 -5.41 27.22 -4.07
C ALA A 337 -4.00 27.22 -4.69
N SER A 338 -3.45 26.03 -4.97
CA SER A 338 -2.13 25.87 -5.59
C SER A 338 -2.16 25.70 -7.10
N GLU A 339 -3.35 25.59 -7.74
CA GLU A 339 -3.47 25.35 -9.18
C GLU A 339 -2.98 26.52 -10.04
N ALA A 340 -3.24 27.76 -9.60
CA ALA A 340 -2.76 28.96 -10.29
C ALA A 340 -1.22 29.00 -10.34
N LEU A 341 -0.54 28.54 -9.29
CA LEU A 341 0.91 28.44 -9.24
C LEU A 341 1.45 27.43 -10.27
N ARG A 342 0.83 26.24 -10.35
CA ARG A 342 1.19 25.20 -11.33
C ARG A 342 1.09 25.70 -12.77
N SER A 343 0.12 26.54 -13.04
CA SER A 343 -0.10 27.12 -14.37
C SER A 343 0.85 28.28 -14.71
N ALA A 344 1.29 29.05 -13.70
CA ALA A 344 2.06 30.27 -13.88
C ALA A 344 3.58 30.05 -13.86
N ASP A 345 4.07 29.09 -13.07
CA ASP A 345 5.51 28.86 -12.86
C ASP A 345 5.97 27.59 -13.61
N PRO A 346 6.83 27.70 -14.63
CA PRO A 346 7.38 26.53 -15.35
C PRO A 346 8.21 25.59 -14.48
N SER A 347 8.75 26.05 -13.34
CA SER A 347 9.52 25.24 -12.39
C SER A 347 8.66 24.50 -11.37
N ALA A 348 7.38 24.92 -11.23
CA ALA A 348 6.43 24.27 -10.35
C ALA A 348 6.07 22.87 -10.85
N SER A 349 5.61 22.02 -9.93
CA SER A 349 5.17 20.67 -10.26
C SER A 349 4.02 20.67 -11.26
N ARG A 350 4.17 19.92 -12.35
CA ARG A 350 3.11 19.69 -13.36
C ARG A 350 2.43 18.33 -13.20
N PHE A 351 2.82 17.56 -12.22
CA PHE A 351 2.20 16.28 -11.94
C PHE A 351 0.77 16.48 -11.40
N PRO A 352 -0.16 15.57 -11.69
CA PRO A 352 -1.51 15.67 -11.14
C PRO A 352 -1.45 15.65 -9.60
N PHE A 353 -2.36 16.37 -8.96
CA PHE A 353 -2.56 16.21 -7.53
C PHE A 353 -3.05 14.80 -7.23
N ARG A 354 -2.62 14.25 -6.11
CA ARG A 354 -2.93 12.88 -5.73
C ARG A 354 -3.47 12.82 -4.31
N ILE A 355 -4.60 12.15 -4.15
CA ILE A 355 -5.20 11.81 -2.85
C ILE A 355 -5.02 10.33 -2.60
N GLU A 356 -4.63 10.00 -1.38
CA GLU A 356 -4.60 8.63 -0.88
C GLU A 356 -5.90 8.34 -0.15
N HIS A 357 -6.42 7.15 -0.34
CA HIS A 357 -7.68 6.63 0.21
C HIS A 357 -8.92 7.22 -0.45
N ALA A 358 -9.16 8.53 -0.35
CA ALA A 358 -10.39 9.17 -0.82
C ALA A 358 -11.63 8.39 -0.34
N SER A 359 -11.66 8.04 0.98
CA SER A 359 -12.55 7.02 1.49
C SER A 359 -14.00 7.49 1.59
N VAL A 360 -14.25 8.73 2.04
CA VAL A 360 -15.61 9.28 2.14
C VAL A 360 -15.73 10.50 1.25
N VAL A 361 -16.52 10.37 0.19
CA VAL A 361 -16.73 11.44 -0.80
C VAL A 361 -18.21 11.74 -0.94
N ASN A 362 -18.51 12.93 -1.45
CA ASN A 362 -19.83 13.36 -1.86
C ASN A 362 -19.81 13.91 -3.29
N ALA A 363 -20.96 14.15 -3.90
CA ALA A 363 -21.06 14.58 -5.29
C ALA A 363 -20.28 15.88 -5.57
N ARG A 364 -20.25 16.82 -4.60
CA ARG A 364 -19.51 18.10 -4.72
C ARG A 364 -18.00 17.84 -4.76
N LEU A 365 -17.50 16.97 -3.89
CA LEU A 365 -16.07 16.61 -3.87
C LEU A 365 -15.67 15.90 -5.17
N VAL A 366 -16.48 14.95 -5.66
CA VAL A 366 -16.24 14.25 -6.92
C VAL A 366 -16.13 15.23 -8.09
N GLU A 367 -17.04 16.20 -8.21
CA GLU A 367 -16.99 17.19 -9.28
C GLU A 367 -15.77 18.11 -9.18
N ARG A 368 -15.38 18.52 -7.97
CA ARG A 368 -14.16 19.32 -7.77
C ARG A 368 -12.90 18.54 -8.11
N MET A 369 -12.81 17.27 -7.68
CA MET A 369 -11.69 16.39 -8.03
C MET A 369 -11.57 16.23 -9.54
N ARG A 370 -12.70 16.00 -10.22
CA ARG A 370 -12.75 15.91 -11.68
C ARG A 370 -12.24 17.18 -12.36
N THR A 371 -12.73 18.34 -11.93
CA THR A 371 -12.38 19.65 -12.51
C THR A 371 -10.90 19.98 -12.35
N LEU A 372 -10.31 19.62 -11.20
CA LEU A 372 -8.89 19.85 -10.89
C LEU A 372 -7.97 18.74 -11.44
N GLY A 373 -8.51 17.70 -12.08
CA GLY A 373 -7.72 16.57 -12.56
C GLY A 373 -7.00 15.81 -11.43
N ILE A 374 -7.60 15.80 -10.23
CA ILE A 374 -7.08 15.07 -9.08
C ILE A 374 -7.17 13.57 -9.36
N THR A 375 -6.13 12.82 -8.97
CA THR A 375 -6.07 11.37 -9.05
C THR A 375 -6.16 10.75 -7.66
N ALA A 376 -6.60 9.48 -7.54
CA ALA A 376 -6.71 8.81 -6.27
C ALA A 376 -6.10 7.40 -6.27
N ALA A 377 -5.36 7.07 -5.20
CA ALA A 377 -4.94 5.71 -4.90
C ALA A 377 -5.89 5.12 -3.85
N VAL A 378 -6.60 4.06 -4.23
CA VAL A 378 -7.69 3.49 -3.44
C VAL A 378 -7.38 2.07 -3.00
N GLN A 379 -7.89 1.67 -1.82
CA GLN A 379 -7.67 0.36 -1.22
C GLN A 379 -8.97 -0.47 -1.23
N PRO A 380 -9.15 -1.33 -2.23
CA PRO A 380 -10.39 -2.10 -2.35
C PRO A 380 -10.65 -3.04 -1.17
N GLN A 381 -9.59 -3.56 -0.55
CA GLN A 381 -9.67 -4.48 0.59
C GLN A 381 -10.32 -3.81 1.82
N PHE A 382 -10.15 -2.49 2.01
CA PHE A 382 -10.78 -1.76 3.12
C PHE A 382 -12.30 -1.85 3.10
N ALA A 383 -12.92 -1.90 1.93
CA ALA A 383 -14.37 -2.03 1.87
C ALA A 383 -14.89 -3.32 2.53
N ARG A 384 -14.08 -4.39 2.53
CA ARG A 384 -14.39 -5.66 3.21
C ARG A 384 -14.00 -5.65 4.68
N SER A 385 -12.78 -5.19 4.99
CA SER A 385 -12.27 -5.19 6.36
C SER A 385 -13.02 -4.20 7.25
N ASP A 386 -13.44 -3.07 6.69
CA ASP A 386 -14.21 -2.03 7.38
C ASP A 386 -15.73 -2.28 7.30
N SER A 387 -16.15 -3.53 7.55
CA SER A 387 -17.56 -3.96 7.50
C SER A 387 -18.51 -3.17 8.42
N TRP A 388 -17.97 -2.49 9.41
CA TRP A 388 -18.64 -1.59 10.34
C TRP A 388 -18.89 -0.18 9.77
N SER A 389 -18.47 0.13 8.55
CA SER A 389 -18.64 1.45 7.92
C SER A 389 -20.09 1.95 7.89
N PRO A 390 -21.12 1.10 7.63
CA PRO A 390 -22.51 1.54 7.67
C PRO A 390 -22.93 2.09 9.04
N ASP A 391 -22.50 1.44 10.12
CA ASP A 391 -22.84 1.88 11.49
C ASP A 391 -22.16 3.21 11.82
N ARG A 392 -20.92 3.40 11.38
CA ARG A 392 -20.14 4.62 11.65
C ARG A 392 -20.61 5.83 10.86
N LEU A 393 -20.98 5.62 9.62
CA LEU A 393 -21.31 6.71 8.70
C LEU A 393 -22.81 6.98 8.60
N GLY A 394 -23.66 5.98 8.90
CA GLY A 394 -25.08 6.04 8.67
C GLY A 394 -25.45 5.92 7.18
N PRO A 395 -26.76 5.82 6.86
CA PRO A 395 -27.25 5.43 5.54
C PRO A 395 -26.92 6.43 4.43
N GLU A 396 -26.81 7.72 4.75
CA GLU A 396 -26.54 8.74 3.75
C GLU A 396 -25.05 8.80 3.36
N ARG A 397 -24.14 8.84 4.35
CA ARG A 397 -22.71 8.99 4.09
C ARG A 397 -22.03 7.70 3.63
N VAL A 398 -22.56 6.54 4.02
CA VAL A 398 -22.02 5.24 3.59
C VAL A 398 -22.10 5.05 2.07
N ALA A 399 -23.05 5.69 1.40
CA ALA A 399 -23.16 5.67 -0.06
C ALA A 399 -21.94 6.28 -0.77
N GLY A 400 -21.26 7.22 -0.12
CA GLY A 400 -20.01 7.83 -0.60
C GLY A 400 -18.74 7.15 -0.06
N CYS A 401 -18.87 6.07 0.70
CA CYS A 401 -17.73 5.37 1.28
C CYS A 401 -17.18 4.34 0.30
N TYR A 402 -15.85 4.44 0.02
CA TYR A 402 -15.17 3.59 -0.95
C TYR A 402 -15.88 3.55 -2.32
N ALA A 403 -16.32 4.71 -2.81
CA ALA A 403 -17.15 4.90 -3.99
C ALA A 403 -16.33 4.80 -5.30
N PHE A 404 -15.67 3.67 -5.52
CA PHE A 404 -14.66 3.51 -6.59
C PHE A 404 -15.26 3.58 -7.99
N ARG A 405 -16.44 2.98 -8.21
CA ARG A 405 -17.13 3.06 -9.49
C ARG A 405 -17.60 4.48 -9.76
N THR A 406 -18.19 5.13 -8.77
CA THR A 406 -18.62 6.54 -8.85
C THR A 406 -17.45 7.45 -9.24
N LEU A 407 -16.28 7.31 -8.58
CA LEU A 407 -15.07 8.06 -8.92
C LEU A 407 -14.58 7.75 -10.34
N HIS A 408 -14.56 6.48 -10.72
CA HIS A 408 -14.11 6.04 -12.05
C HIS A 408 -15.02 6.56 -13.16
N GLU A 409 -16.35 6.44 -13.03
CA GLU A 409 -17.33 6.92 -14.00
C GLU A 409 -17.34 8.45 -14.11
N ALA A 410 -16.98 9.17 -13.05
CA ALA A 410 -16.74 10.60 -13.09
C ALA A 410 -15.47 11.00 -13.85
N GLY A 411 -14.65 10.03 -14.28
CA GLY A 411 -13.40 10.27 -15.03
C GLY A 411 -12.20 10.59 -14.15
N ILE A 412 -12.28 10.39 -12.83
CA ILE A 412 -11.16 10.53 -11.92
C ILE A 412 -10.17 9.39 -12.16
N GLY A 413 -8.88 9.72 -12.30
CA GLY A 413 -7.82 8.74 -12.45
C GLY A 413 -7.63 7.92 -11.19
N LEU A 414 -8.02 6.63 -11.22
CA LEU A 414 -7.84 5.72 -10.09
C LEU A 414 -6.63 4.81 -10.28
N ALA A 415 -5.99 4.46 -9.17
CA ALA A 415 -5.06 3.34 -9.07
C ALA A 415 -5.39 2.47 -7.86
N GLY A 416 -5.35 1.15 -8.04
CA GLY A 416 -5.56 0.19 -6.97
C GLY A 416 -4.32 0.03 -6.09
N SER A 417 -4.52 -0.26 -4.82
CA SER A 417 -3.44 -0.40 -3.85
C SER A 417 -3.86 -1.24 -2.64
N THR A 418 -2.91 -1.58 -1.77
CA THR A 418 -3.16 -2.39 -0.58
C THR A 418 -3.03 -1.63 0.72
N ASP A 419 -2.23 -0.58 0.75
CA ASP A 419 -1.75 0.05 2.00
C ASP A 419 -1.02 -0.96 2.92
N CYS A 420 -0.40 -2.00 2.33
CA CYS A 420 0.36 -2.99 3.09
C CYS A 420 1.40 -2.30 4.01
N PRO A 421 1.45 -2.66 5.31
CA PRO A 421 0.93 -3.86 5.96
C PRO A 421 -0.45 -3.72 6.61
N VAL A 422 -1.22 -2.66 6.33
CA VAL A 422 -2.60 -2.53 6.84
C VAL A 422 -3.44 -3.67 6.26
N GLU A 423 -3.39 -3.84 4.94
CA GLU A 423 -3.96 -4.99 4.25
C GLU A 423 -2.85 -5.92 3.70
N SER A 424 -3.26 -7.07 3.20
CA SER A 424 -2.34 -8.04 2.63
C SER A 424 -1.76 -7.56 1.29
N MET A 425 -0.45 -7.76 1.07
CA MET A 425 0.21 -7.51 -0.21
C MET A 425 -0.06 -8.67 -1.19
N VAL A 426 -1.32 -8.79 -1.65
CA VAL A 426 -1.75 -9.80 -2.61
C VAL A 426 -2.56 -9.12 -3.71
N ALA A 427 -2.01 -9.06 -4.93
CA ALA A 427 -2.60 -8.32 -6.05
C ALA A 427 -4.02 -8.81 -6.38
N LEU A 428 -4.21 -10.14 -6.46
CA LEU A 428 -5.51 -10.71 -6.80
C LEU A 428 -6.55 -10.54 -5.70
N ALA A 429 -6.16 -10.47 -4.43
CA ALA A 429 -7.08 -10.16 -3.35
C ALA A 429 -7.60 -8.73 -3.47
N ALA A 430 -6.73 -7.76 -3.75
CA ALA A 430 -7.14 -6.38 -3.96
C ALA A 430 -8.02 -6.21 -5.22
N ILE A 431 -7.67 -6.88 -6.32
CA ILE A 431 -8.48 -6.89 -7.56
C ILE A 431 -9.84 -7.56 -7.29
N CYS A 432 -9.88 -8.69 -6.58
CA CYS A 432 -11.11 -9.38 -6.19
C CYS A 432 -12.06 -8.44 -5.43
N GLN A 433 -11.56 -7.69 -4.46
CA GLN A 433 -12.38 -6.74 -3.67
C GLN A 433 -12.85 -5.51 -4.47
N MET A 434 -12.20 -5.18 -5.58
CA MET A 434 -12.69 -4.16 -6.50
C MET A 434 -13.84 -4.68 -7.38
N VAL A 435 -13.81 -5.97 -7.72
CA VAL A 435 -14.83 -6.64 -8.54
C VAL A 435 -16.03 -7.10 -7.70
N THR A 436 -15.74 -7.65 -6.49
CA THR A 436 -16.74 -8.11 -5.53
C THR A 436 -16.88 -7.08 -4.43
N ARG A 437 -18.02 -6.46 -4.29
CA ARG A 437 -18.21 -5.48 -3.20
C ARG A 437 -18.98 -6.12 -2.04
N PRO A 438 -18.81 -5.61 -0.80
CA PRO A 438 -19.66 -6.04 0.30
C PRO A 438 -21.13 -5.65 0.07
N ASP A 439 -22.05 -6.34 0.77
CA ASP A 439 -23.50 -6.18 0.61
C ASP A 439 -24.01 -4.75 0.82
N TRP A 440 -23.25 -3.93 1.54
CA TRP A 440 -23.61 -2.53 1.78
C TRP A 440 -23.21 -1.56 0.65
N SER A 441 -22.40 -2.01 -0.33
CA SER A 441 -21.97 -1.17 -1.48
C SER A 441 -21.85 -1.94 -2.80
N PRO A 442 -22.79 -2.83 -3.18
CA PRO A 442 -22.65 -3.66 -4.37
C PRO A 442 -22.63 -2.84 -5.67
N GLN A 443 -23.24 -1.66 -5.68
CA GLN A 443 -23.27 -0.73 -6.81
C GLN A 443 -21.88 -0.18 -7.17
N GLU A 444 -20.93 -0.23 -6.27
CA GLU A 444 -19.57 0.26 -6.48
C GLU A 444 -18.61 -0.81 -7.05
N ALA A 445 -19.14 -1.96 -7.48
CA ALA A 445 -18.38 -3.00 -8.16
C ALA A 445 -17.88 -2.52 -9.53
N ILE A 446 -16.63 -2.82 -9.84
CA ILE A 446 -15.98 -2.51 -11.10
C ILE A 446 -15.76 -3.80 -11.91
N PRO A 447 -16.09 -3.84 -13.21
CA PRO A 447 -15.84 -5.01 -14.05
C PRO A 447 -14.36 -5.42 -14.05
N LEU A 448 -14.07 -6.73 -14.09
CA LEU A 448 -12.72 -7.28 -13.97
C LEU A 448 -11.70 -6.62 -14.91
N ARG A 449 -11.99 -6.49 -16.21
CA ARG A 449 -11.05 -5.85 -17.15
C ARG A 449 -10.77 -4.39 -16.81
N GLN A 450 -11.72 -3.66 -16.24
CA GLN A 450 -11.47 -2.31 -15.74
C GLN A 450 -10.63 -2.32 -14.46
N ALA A 451 -10.89 -3.26 -13.54
CA ALA A 451 -10.08 -3.43 -12.34
C ALA A 451 -8.61 -3.74 -12.71
N LEU A 452 -8.37 -4.64 -13.68
CA LEU A 452 -7.03 -4.92 -14.20
C LEU A 452 -6.34 -3.65 -14.73
N ARG A 453 -7.06 -2.77 -15.45
CA ARG A 453 -6.51 -1.49 -15.93
C ARG A 453 -6.22 -0.53 -14.79
N ILE A 454 -7.07 -0.46 -13.77
CA ILE A 454 -6.86 0.39 -12.60
C ILE A 454 -5.60 -0.03 -11.85
N PHE A 455 -5.36 -1.33 -11.73
CA PHE A 455 -4.14 -1.85 -11.08
C PHE A 455 -2.89 -1.79 -11.95
N SER A 456 -2.99 -1.76 -13.28
CA SER A 456 -1.84 -1.67 -14.17
C SER A 456 -1.59 -0.25 -14.66
N GLU A 457 -2.50 0.33 -15.47
CA GLU A 457 -2.36 1.67 -16.06
C GLU A 457 -2.56 2.80 -15.03
N GLY A 458 -3.41 2.57 -14.00
CA GLY A 458 -3.78 3.57 -13.01
C GLY A 458 -2.58 4.16 -12.29
N SER A 459 -1.65 3.34 -11.84
CA SER A 459 -0.44 3.78 -11.13
C SER A 459 0.45 4.71 -11.97
N TYR A 460 0.50 4.51 -13.29
CA TYR A 460 1.21 5.40 -14.19
C TYR A 460 0.45 6.72 -14.41
N ARG A 461 -0.89 6.70 -14.38
CA ARG A 461 -1.72 7.91 -14.42
C ARG A 461 -1.48 8.79 -13.20
N LEU A 462 -1.32 8.21 -12.02
CA LEU A 462 -0.96 8.96 -10.81
C LEU A 462 0.31 9.79 -11.01
N LEU A 463 1.23 9.34 -11.86
CA LEU A 463 2.47 10.03 -12.20
C LEU A 463 2.37 10.90 -13.46
N GLY A 464 1.17 11.17 -13.94
CA GLY A 464 0.94 11.99 -15.13
C GLY A 464 1.43 11.35 -16.44
N SER A 465 1.63 10.01 -16.46
CA SER A 465 2.04 9.32 -17.69
C SER A 465 0.92 9.29 -18.72
N PRO A 466 1.26 9.22 -20.03
CA PRO A 466 0.26 9.09 -21.09
C PRO A 466 -0.67 7.87 -20.89
N ALA A 467 -1.89 7.96 -21.42
CA ALA A 467 -2.82 6.85 -21.44
C ALA A 467 -2.21 5.62 -22.12
N GLY A 468 -2.51 4.42 -21.61
CA GLY A 468 -1.96 3.15 -22.09
C GLY A 468 -0.58 2.81 -21.52
N THR A 469 0.08 3.69 -20.77
CA THR A 469 1.29 3.30 -20.02
C THR A 469 0.91 2.25 -18.99
N GLY A 470 1.62 1.11 -18.98
CA GLY A 470 1.30 -0.04 -18.12
C GLY A 470 0.40 -1.09 -18.78
N ALA A 471 -0.12 -0.83 -19.99
CA ALA A 471 -0.80 -1.83 -20.81
C ALA A 471 0.21 -2.78 -21.48
N LEU A 472 -0.24 -3.96 -21.91
CA LEU A 472 0.57 -4.91 -22.68
C LEU A 472 0.58 -4.54 -24.17
N GLU A 473 1.09 -3.34 -24.48
CA GLU A 473 1.15 -2.78 -25.83
C GLU A 473 2.57 -2.53 -26.32
N PRO A 474 2.80 -2.50 -27.65
CA PRO A 474 4.10 -2.15 -28.21
C PRO A 474 4.66 -0.84 -27.66
N GLY A 475 5.95 -0.86 -27.28
CA GLY A 475 6.66 0.26 -26.67
C GLY A 475 6.52 0.35 -25.14
N GLN A 476 5.55 -0.31 -24.54
CA GLN A 476 5.40 -0.41 -23.09
C GLN A 476 6.37 -1.41 -22.48
N HIS A 477 6.52 -1.41 -21.15
CA HIS A 477 7.31 -2.42 -20.46
C HIS A 477 6.65 -3.79 -20.56
N ALA A 478 7.47 -4.83 -20.74
CA ALA A 478 7.03 -6.22 -20.66
C ALA A 478 6.90 -6.64 -19.19
N ASP A 479 5.88 -6.08 -18.53
CA ASP A 479 5.56 -6.29 -17.13
C ASP A 479 4.19 -6.99 -17.04
N PHE A 480 4.17 -8.24 -16.59
CA PHE A 480 2.94 -9.03 -16.54
C PHE A 480 3.00 -10.16 -15.50
N VAL A 481 1.84 -10.74 -15.22
CA VAL A 481 1.68 -11.86 -14.30
C VAL A 481 0.97 -13.01 -14.99
N ALA A 482 1.54 -14.21 -14.90
CA ALA A 482 0.95 -15.46 -15.36
C ALA A 482 0.21 -16.13 -14.21
N LEU A 483 -1.05 -16.49 -14.44
CA LEU A 483 -1.98 -17.09 -13.49
C LEU A 483 -2.30 -18.53 -13.87
N ALA A 484 -2.42 -19.41 -12.88
CA ALA A 484 -2.75 -20.82 -13.12
C ALA A 484 -4.14 -21.04 -13.72
N VAL A 485 -5.07 -20.12 -13.47
CA VAL A 485 -6.45 -20.19 -13.91
C VAL A 485 -6.86 -18.84 -14.50
N ASP A 486 -7.71 -18.87 -15.52
CA ASP A 486 -8.26 -17.67 -16.14
C ASP A 486 -9.26 -16.97 -15.20
N PRO A 487 -8.98 -15.73 -14.75
CA PRO A 487 -9.83 -15.01 -13.82
C PRO A 487 -11.21 -14.63 -14.40
N GLU A 488 -11.40 -14.75 -15.73
CA GLU A 488 -12.71 -14.54 -16.38
C GLU A 488 -13.59 -15.78 -16.35
N THR A 489 -13.05 -16.95 -15.98
CA THR A 489 -13.78 -18.23 -15.98
C THR A 489 -14.19 -18.72 -14.60
N VAL A 490 -13.75 -18.05 -13.54
CA VAL A 490 -14.09 -18.39 -12.15
C VAL A 490 -15.15 -17.44 -11.59
N ALA A 491 -15.77 -17.81 -10.48
CA ALA A 491 -16.64 -16.89 -9.77
C ALA A 491 -15.83 -15.69 -9.23
N PRO A 492 -16.39 -14.47 -9.24
CA PRO A 492 -15.64 -13.27 -8.85
C PRO A 492 -14.94 -13.36 -7.48
N ASN A 493 -15.55 -14.04 -6.51
CA ASN A 493 -14.98 -14.25 -5.17
C ASN A 493 -13.88 -15.33 -5.12
N GLU A 494 -13.65 -16.07 -6.19
CA GLU A 494 -12.56 -17.05 -6.30
C GLU A 494 -11.29 -16.47 -6.90
N ILE A 495 -11.36 -15.26 -7.48
CA ILE A 495 -10.21 -14.58 -8.10
C ILE A 495 -9.03 -14.46 -7.11
N GLU A 496 -9.30 -14.16 -5.84
CA GLU A 496 -8.25 -14.01 -4.82
C GLU A 496 -7.44 -15.29 -4.55
N SER A 497 -8.02 -16.46 -4.87
CA SER A 497 -7.42 -17.77 -4.65
C SER A 497 -6.63 -18.30 -5.84
N ILE A 498 -6.63 -17.61 -6.99
CA ILE A 498 -5.89 -18.05 -8.18
C ILE A 498 -4.39 -18.00 -7.93
N PRO A 499 -3.63 -19.10 -8.09
CA PRO A 499 -2.19 -19.08 -7.90
C PRO A 499 -1.48 -18.22 -8.96
N VAL A 500 -0.53 -17.41 -8.50
CA VAL A 500 0.46 -16.75 -9.37
C VAL A 500 1.52 -17.78 -9.76
N VAL A 501 1.65 -18.04 -11.05
CA VAL A 501 2.63 -18.99 -11.61
C VAL A 501 3.95 -18.30 -11.88
N ALA A 502 3.91 -17.11 -12.47
CA ALA A 502 5.11 -16.32 -12.73
C ALA A 502 4.80 -14.82 -12.72
N THR A 503 5.78 -14.04 -12.30
CA THR A 503 5.79 -12.58 -12.43
C THR A 503 6.97 -12.16 -13.30
N VAL A 504 6.68 -11.37 -14.32
CA VAL A 504 7.67 -10.89 -15.30
C VAL A 504 7.76 -9.37 -15.21
N VAL A 505 8.98 -8.86 -15.02
CA VAL A 505 9.25 -7.41 -14.95
C VAL A 505 10.37 -7.06 -15.91
N GLY A 506 10.10 -6.16 -16.86
CA GLY A 506 11.04 -5.81 -17.91
C GLY A 506 11.45 -7.01 -18.77
N GLY A 507 10.51 -7.90 -19.08
CA GLY A 507 10.75 -9.12 -19.85
C GLY A 507 11.56 -10.20 -19.12
N ARG A 508 11.81 -10.05 -17.82
CA ARG A 508 12.56 -11.01 -16.99
C ARG A 508 11.64 -11.68 -16.00
N VAL A 509 11.70 -12.99 -15.89
CA VAL A 509 11.01 -13.74 -14.84
C VAL A 509 11.68 -13.41 -13.51
N VAL A 510 10.95 -12.74 -12.61
CA VAL A 510 11.43 -12.33 -11.28
C VAL A 510 10.88 -13.23 -10.17
N TYR A 511 9.79 -13.94 -10.47
CA TYR A 511 9.19 -14.99 -9.64
C TYR A 511 8.65 -16.10 -10.54
N ALA A 512 8.86 -17.36 -10.11
CA ALA A 512 8.20 -18.55 -10.64
C ALA A 512 7.87 -19.47 -9.47
N ALA A 513 6.61 -20.01 -9.44
CA ALA A 513 6.11 -20.91 -8.39
C ALA A 513 6.70 -22.31 -8.48
#